data_e0b2153eeff82991f6ab5aac5757332b
#
_entry.id   e0b2153eeff82991f6ab5aac5757332b
#
_cell.length_a   1.000
_cell.length_b   1.000
_cell.length_c   1.000
_cell.angle_alpha   90.00
_cell.angle_beta   90.00
_cell.angle_gamma   90.00
#
_symmetry.space_group_name_H-M   'P 1'
#
loop_
_entity.id
_entity.type
_entity.pdbx_description
1 polymer ?
#
loop_
_entity_poly.entity_id
_entity_poly.type
_entity_poly.pdbx_seq_one_letter_code
_entity_poly.pdbx_strand_id
1 'polypeptide(L)'
;MAKLELSEKRQAFVKKAEEYYNALRTNIQLSGDKLKVIAISSVRPGEGKSTTSTNIAWSFARAGYKTLLVDADIRNSVMSGVFMSREKITGLTDYLSGTKDLSQGLCETNVENLFVIQSGAISPNPTALLQSEKFEVMIETLRKYFDYIIVD
;
A
#
# COMPACT_ATOMS: atom_id res chain seq x y z
N MET A 1 15.86 -6.65 0.65
CA MET A 1 14.48 -6.17 0.78
C MET A 1 13.88 -6.77 2.06
N ALA A 2 13.34 -5.92 2.92
CA ALA A 2 12.69 -6.39 4.13
C ALA A 2 11.42 -7.19 3.80
N LYS A 3 11.07 -8.13 4.68
CA LYS A 3 9.90 -8.99 4.52
C LYS A 3 8.86 -8.67 5.59
N LEU A 4 7.64 -8.49 5.15
CA LEU A 4 6.47 -8.29 5.99
C LEU A 4 5.58 -9.53 5.94
N GLU A 5 4.92 -9.84 7.05
CA GLU A 5 4.01 -10.97 7.14
C GLU A 5 2.57 -10.53 7.37
N LEU A 6 1.70 -11.02 6.54
CA LEU A 6 0.27 -11.03 6.78
C LEU A 6 -0.10 -12.36 7.45
N SER A 7 -0.58 -12.31 8.69
CA SER A 7 -0.88 -13.50 9.48
C SER A 7 -1.94 -14.38 8.82
N GLU A 8 -1.94 -15.68 9.12
CA GLU A 8 -2.95 -16.62 8.62
C GLU A 8 -4.38 -16.19 8.97
N LYS A 9 -4.56 -15.64 10.17
CA LYS A 9 -5.86 -15.10 10.61
C LYS A 9 -6.31 -13.94 9.72
N ARG A 10 -5.40 -13.03 9.39
CA ARG A 10 -5.68 -11.91 8.48
C ARG A 10 -5.96 -12.39 7.06
N GLN A 11 -5.19 -13.34 6.57
CA GLN A 11 -5.42 -13.96 5.25
C GLN A 11 -6.80 -14.63 5.18
N ALA A 12 -7.21 -15.36 6.21
CA ALA A 12 -8.53 -15.96 6.27
C ALA A 12 -9.64 -14.91 6.28
N PHE A 13 -9.45 -13.79 6.97
CA PHE A 13 -10.37 -12.66 6.97
C PHE A 13 -10.52 -12.02 5.59
N VAL A 14 -9.40 -11.79 4.89
CA VAL A 14 -9.40 -11.26 3.52
C VAL A 14 -10.11 -12.21 2.56
N LYS A 15 -9.87 -13.51 2.67
CA LYS A 15 -10.51 -14.53 1.83
C LYS A 15 -12.03 -14.54 1.93
N LYS A 16 -12.61 -14.23 3.08
CA LYS A 16 -14.07 -14.15 3.26
C LYS A 16 -14.72 -13.07 2.39
N ALA A 17 -14.01 -12.00 2.07
CA ALA A 17 -14.50 -10.90 1.25
C ALA A 17 -13.97 -10.95 -0.19
N GLU A 18 -13.28 -12.03 -0.56
CA GLU A 18 -12.53 -12.13 -1.82
C GLU A 18 -13.41 -11.93 -3.06
N GLU A 19 -14.59 -12.52 -3.12
CA GLU A 19 -15.51 -12.35 -4.25
C GLU A 19 -15.92 -10.89 -4.45
N TYR A 20 -16.23 -10.21 -3.36
CA TYR A 20 -16.60 -8.79 -3.38
C TYR A 20 -15.46 -7.92 -3.95
N TYR A 21 -14.24 -8.13 -3.46
CA TYR A 21 -13.08 -7.35 -3.90
C TYR A 21 -12.61 -7.74 -5.30
N ASN A 22 -12.79 -9.00 -5.72
CA ASN A 22 -12.54 -9.42 -7.10
C ASN A 22 -13.50 -8.73 -8.07
N ALA A 23 -14.77 -8.58 -7.72
CA ALA A 23 -15.74 -7.83 -8.52
C ALA A 23 -15.36 -6.35 -8.60
N LEU A 24 -14.96 -5.74 -7.48
CA LEU A 24 -14.49 -4.36 -7.43
C LEU A 24 -13.24 -4.16 -8.29
N ARG A 25 -12.26 -5.06 -8.18
CA ARG A 25 -11.06 -5.05 -9.05
C ARG A 25 -11.45 -5.07 -10.52
N THR A 26 -12.32 -5.99 -10.92
CA THR A 26 -12.77 -6.09 -12.31
C THR A 26 -13.40 -4.78 -12.78
N ASN A 27 -14.24 -4.15 -11.97
CA ASN A 27 -14.84 -2.86 -12.29
C ASN A 27 -13.79 -1.74 -12.44
N ILE A 28 -12.76 -1.75 -11.59
CA ILE A 28 -11.64 -0.80 -11.70
C ILE A 28 -10.89 -1.02 -13.02
N GLN A 29 -10.59 -2.27 -13.36
CA GLN A 29 -9.90 -2.61 -14.60
C GLN A 29 -10.70 -2.21 -15.85
N LEU A 30 -12.01 -2.35 -15.82
CA LEU A 30 -12.90 -1.94 -16.89
C LEU A 30 -13.02 -0.42 -17.02
N SER A 31 -12.64 0.33 -15.99
CA SER A 31 -12.70 1.80 -16.00
C SER A 31 -11.61 2.45 -16.87
N GLY A 32 -10.56 1.72 -17.23
CA GLY A 32 -9.51 2.21 -18.13
C GLY A 32 -8.24 1.39 -18.11
N ASP A 33 -7.70 1.10 -19.29
CA ASP A 33 -6.49 0.28 -19.48
C ASP A 33 -5.20 0.94 -18.94
N LYS A 34 -5.21 2.27 -18.83
CA LYS A 34 -4.06 3.07 -18.35
C LYS A 34 -4.09 3.33 -16.85
N LEU A 35 -5.12 2.87 -16.18
CA LEU A 35 -5.32 3.08 -14.76
C LEU A 35 -4.40 2.16 -13.97
N LYS A 36 -3.38 2.72 -13.34
CA LYS A 36 -2.38 1.98 -12.56
C LYS A 36 -2.33 2.38 -11.09
N VAL A 37 -2.67 3.63 -10.78
CA VAL A 37 -2.60 4.18 -9.42
C VAL A 37 -4.02 4.43 -8.92
N ILE A 38 -4.33 3.83 -7.78
CA ILE A 38 -5.66 3.89 -7.16
C ILE A 38 -5.50 4.42 -5.74
N ALA A 39 -6.03 5.60 -5.48
CA ALA A 39 -6.06 6.18 -4.15
C ALA A 39 -7.36 5.82 -3.44
N ILE A 40 -7.24 5.34 -2.22
CA ILE A 40 -8.38 5.05 -1.35
C ILE A 40 -8.46 6.15 -0.30
N SER A 41 -9.59 6.83 -0.22
CA SER A 41 -9.82 7.86 0.77
C SER A 41 -11.13 7.64 1.53
N SER A 42 -11.22 8.21 2.72
CA SER A 42 -12.43 8.21 3.53
C SER A 42 -12.67 9.60 4.13
N VAL A 43 -13.92 9.90 4.40
CA VAL A 43 -14.30 11.20 5.00
C VAL A 43 -13.99 11.21 6.49
N ARG A 44 -14.12 10.07 7.15
CA ARG A 44 -13.97 9.93 8.61
C ARG A 44 -12.98 8.82 8.97
N PRO A 45 -12.22 8.96 10.07
CA PRO A 45 -11.45 7.85 10.62
C PRO A 45 -12.35 6.66 10.97
N GLY A 46 -11.83 5.44 10.84
CA GLY A 46 -12.54 4.23 11.23
C GLY A 46 -13.58 3.71 10.24
N GLU A 47 -13.66 4.25 9.03
CA GLU A 47 -14.56 3.77 7.96
C GLU A 47 -14.08 2.50 7.23
N GLY A 48 -13.00 1.89 7.69
CA GLY A 48 -12.45 0.67 7.08
C GLY A 48 -11.57 0.92 5.86
N LYS A 49 -11.03 2.12 5.71
CA LYS A 49 -10.17 2.50 4.58
C LYS A 49 -8.98 1.56 4.40
N SER A 50 -8.21 1.29 5.46
CA SER A 50 -7.03 0.43 5.40
C SER A 50 -7.39 -1.03 5.14
N THR A 51 -8.54 -1.50 5.62
CA THR A 51 -9.08 -2.83 5.29
C THR A 51 -9.41 -2.90 3.80
N THR A 52 -10.09 -1.91 3.27
CA THR A 52 -10.42 -1.80 1.84
C THR A 52 -9.16 -1.78 0.98
N SER A 53 -8.19 -0.94 1.32
CA SER A 53 -6.92 -0.83 0.59
C SER A 53 -6.15 -2.15 0.56
N THR A 54 -6.05 -2.82 1.70
CA THR A 54 -5.39 -4.13 1.83
C THR A 54 -6.10 -5.18 0.98
N ASN A 55 -7.43 -5.24 1.05
CA ASN A 55 -8.22 -6.25 0.34
C ASN A 55 -8.20 -6.04 -1.18
N ILE A 56 -8.23 -4.79 -1.64
CA ILE A 56 -8.07 -4.47 -3.07
C ILE A 56 -6.67 -4.87 -3.56
N ALA A 57 -5.62 -4.49 -2.82
CA ALA A 57 -4.26 -4.87 -3.17
C ALA A 57 -4.07 -6.39 -3.22
N TRP A 58 -4.64 -7.10 -2.26
CA TRP A 58 -4.70 -8.56 -2.25
C TRP A 58 -5.36 -9.10 -3.52
N SER A 59 -6.51 -8.56 -3.90
CA SER A 59 -7.26 -9.00 -5.09
C SER A 59 -6.44 -8.86 -6.37
N PHE A 60 -5.76 -7.74 -6.56
CA PHE A 60 -4.87 -7.55 -7.71
C PHE A 60 -3.69 -8.52 -7.68
N ALA A 61 -3.04 -8.68 -6.54
CA ALA A 61 -1.90 -9.59 -6.38
C ALA A 61 -2.30 -11.05 -6.66
N ARG A 62 -3.43 -11.49 -6.14
CA ARG A 62 -3.96 -12.85 -6.36
C ARG A 62 -4.35 -13.11 -7.81
N ALA A 63 -4.70 -12.08 -8.54
CA ALA A 63 -4.96 -12.16 -9.98
C ALA A 63 -3.69 -12.21 -10.85
N GLY A 64 -2.51 -12.16 -10.23
CA GLY A 64 -1.21 -12.26 -10.90
C GLY A 64 -0.57 -10.92 -11.24
N TYR A 65 -1.15 -9.81 -10.80
CA TYR A 65 -0.59 -8.48 -11.03
C TYR A 65 0.42 -8.12 -9.95
N LYS A 66 1.59 -7.66 -10.36
CA LYS A 66 2.60 -7.13 -9.44
C LYS A 66 2.08 -5.84 -8.82
N THR A 67 1.70 -5.90 -7.56
CA THR A 67 0.94 -4.86 -6.86
C THR A 67 1.71 -4.28 -5.70
N LEU A 68 1.71 -2.95 -5.61
CA LEU A 68 2.28 -2.20 -4.49
C LEU A 68 1.18 -1.54 -3.68
N LEU A 69 1.22 -1.74 -2.38
CA LEU A 69 0.38 -1.03 -1.41
C LEU A 69 1.24 0.00 -0.69
N VAL A 70 0.88 1.27 -0.81
CA VAL A 70 1.58 2.38 -0.16
C VAL A 70 0.72 2.92 0.98
N ASP A 71 1.22 2.84 2.19
CA ASP A 71 0.57 3.45 3.35
C ASP A 71 0.93 4.94 3.43
N ALA A 72 0.07 5.77 2.88
CA ALA A 72 0.21 7.22 2.91
C ALA A 72 -0.55 7.88 4.08
N ASP A 73 -1.15 7.10 4.95
CA ASP A 73 -1.77 7.58 6.19
C ASP A 73 -0.69 7.80 7.28
N ILE A 74 0.17 8.76 7.03
CA ILE A 74 1.34 9.05 7.87
C ILE A 74 1.01 9.80 9.15
N ARG A 75 -0.26 10.16 9.36
CA ARG A 75 -0.76 10.73 10.61
C ARG A 75 -1.20 9.68 11.60
N ASN A 76 -1.88 8.67 11.10
CA ASN A 76 -2.60 7.70 11.93
C ASN A 76 -2.64 6.33 11.27
N SER A 77 -1.47 5.82 10.93
CA SER A 77 -1.36 4.51 10.29
C SER A 77 -1.89 3.39 11.18
N VAL A 78 -2.77 2.57 10.60
CA VAL A 78 -3.21 1.30 11.19
C VAL A 78 -2.63 0.09 10.46
N MET A 79 -1.99 0.32 9.31
CA MET A 79 -1.45 -0.73 8.44
C MET A 79 -0.23 -1.43 9.04
N SER A 80 0.52 -0.76 9.90
CA SER A 80 1.64 -1.36 10.63
C SER A 80 1.21 -2.50 11.56
N GLY A 81 -0.06 -2.52 11.98
CA GLY A 81 -0.66 -3.64 12.71
C GLY A 81 -1.18 -4.77 11.82
N VAL A 82 -1.29 -4.53 10.52
CA VAL A 82 -1.75 -5.52 9.53
C VAL A 82 -0.57 -6.31 8.98
N PHE A 83 0.48 -5.62 8.57
CA PHE A 83 1.71 -6.21 8.07
C PHE A 83 2.80 -6.13 9.13
N MET A 84 3.22 -7.27 9.63
CA MET A 84 4.17 -7.37 10.73
C MET A 84 5.58 -7.67 10.24
N SER A 85 6.57 -7.12 10.94
CA SER A 85 7.98 -7.41 10.71
C SER A 85 8.70 -7.67 12.03
N ARG A 86 9.73 -8.50 11.95
CA ARG A 86 10.68 -8.72 13.07
C ARG A 86 11.77 -7.65 13.12
N GLU A 87 11.90 -6.86 12.06
CA GLU A 87 12.92 -5.83 11.92
C GLU A 87 12.28 -4.44 11.95
N LYS A 88 13.09 -3.44 12.29
CA LYS A 88 12.66 -2.05 12.13
C LYS A 88 12.53 -1.73 10.64
N ILE A 89 11.34 -1.31 10.25
CA ILE A 89 11.02 -1.03 8.85
C ILE A 89 11.22 0.46 8.56
N THR A 90 11.93 0.73 7.47
CA THR A 90 11.97 2.04 6.82
C THR A 90 10.64 2.27 6.11
N GLY A 91 10.07 3.44 6.25
CA GLY A 91 8.78 3.75 5.65
C GLY A 91 8.81 4.98 4.74
N LEU A 92 7.62 5.34 4.29
CA LEU A 92 7.40 6.45 3.36
C LEU A 92 7.97 7.78 3.89
N THR A 93 7.75 8.08 5.17
CA THR A 93 8.23 9.34 5.77
C THR A 93 9.75 9.41 5.81
N ASP A 94 10.43 8.29 6.01
CA ASP A 94 11.89 8.23 6.01
C ASP A 94 12.47 8.56 4.62
N TYR A 95 11.82 8.06 3.58
CA TYR A 95 12.20 8.40 2.21
C TYR A 95 11.87 9.87 1.87
N LEU A 96 10.66 10.32 2.16
CA LEU A 96 10.22 11.68 1.81
C LEU A 96 11.01 12.75 2.57
N SER A 97 11.44 12.48 3.79
CA SER A 97 12.31 13.38 4.57
C SER A 97 13.78 13.32 4.17
N GLY A 98 14.16 12.42 3.28
CA GLY A 98 15.51 12.32 2.76
C GLY A 98 16.49 11.52 3.62
N THR A 99 16.01 10.83 4.66
CA THR A 99 16.87 10.04 5.56
C THR A 99 17.18 8.64 5.05
N LYS A 100 16.36 8.12 4.15
CA LYS A 100 16.51 6.78 3.57
C LYS A 100 16.17 6.77 2.08
N ASP A 101 16.73 5.79 1.37
CA ASP A 101 16.42 5.56 -0.03
C ASP A 101 15.11 4.80 -0.21
N LEU A 102 14.47 4.96 -1.36
CA LEU A 102 13.22 4.28 -1.68
C LEU A 102 13.34 2.75 -1.62
N SER A 103 14.46 2.21 -2.09
CA SER A 103 14.73 0.77 -2.06
C SER A 103 14.73 0.18 -0.65
N GLN A 104 15.06 0.99 0.36
CA GLN A 104 15.05 0.58 1.76
C GLN A 104 13.62 0.52 2.35
N GLY A 105 12.68 1.25 1.76
CA GLY A 105 11.28 1.28 2.18
C GLY A 105 10.40 0.25 1.48
N LEU A 106 10.84 -0.29 0.36
CA LEU A 106 10.09 -1.29 -0.38
C LEU A 106 10.23 -2.68 0.27
N CYS A 107 9.10 -3.24 0.67
CA CYS A 107 9.06 -4.53 1.37
C CYS A 107 8.32 -5.58 0.54
N GLU A 108 8.86 -6.80 0.52
CA GLU A 108 8.10 -7.98 0.10
C GLU A 108 7.12 -8.42 1.18
N THR A 109 6.12 -9.17 0.79
CA THR A 109 5.21 -9.84 1.74
C THR A 109 5.20 -11.34 1.51
N ASN A 110 4.59 -12.08 2.44
CA ASN A 110 4.32 -13.51 2.27
C ASN A 110 3.13 -13.79 1.32
N VAL A 111 2.56 -12.75 0.73
CA VAL A 111 1.54 -12.87 -0.32
C VAL A 111 2.22 -12.64 -1.66
N GLU A 112 2.13 -13.62 -2.55
CA GLU A 112 2.75 -13.53 -3.87
C GLU A 112 2.24 -12.30 -4.63
N ASN A 113 3.15 -11.58 -5.31
CA ASN A 113 2.90 -10.35 -6.06
C ASN A 113 2.48 -9.13 -5.23
N LEU A 114 2.45 -9.23 -3.91
CA LEU A 114 2.11 -8.10 -3.05
C LEU A 114 3.34 -7.53 -2.35
N PHE A 115 3.58 -6.25 -2.60
CA PHE A 115 4.65 -5.45 -1.99
C PHE A 115 4.03 -4.31 -1.19
N VAL A 116 4.74 -3.83 -0.19
CA VAL A 116 4.24 -2.77 0.71
C VAL A 116 5.33 -1.75 0.98
N ILE A 117 4.95 -0.48 0.98
CA ILE A 117 5.70 0.60 1.62
C ILE A 117 4.89 1.07 2.82
N GLN A 118 5.41 0.88 4.03
CA GLN A 118 4.76 1.34 5.25
C GLN A 118 4.91 2.84 5.42
N SER A 119 4.08 3.45 6.27
CA SER A 119 4.09 4.90 6.51
C SER A 119 5.41 5.41 7.11
N GLY A 120 6.07 4.62 7.93
CA GLY A 120 7.31 5.01 8.61
C GLY A 120 7.05 5.81 9.89
N ALA A 121 8.04 6.60 10.28
CA ALA A 121 7.97 7.42 11.49
C ALA A 121 6.91 8.53 11.37
N ILE A 122 6.32 8.90 12.50
CA ILE A 122 5.36 10.02 12.55
C ILE A 122 6.08 11.32 12.16
N SER A 123 5.47 12.05 11.23
CA SER A 123 5.98 13.35 10.78
C SER A 123 5.17 14.49 11.40
N PRO A 124 5.83 15.61 11.79
CA PRO A 124 5.12 16.80 12.23
C PRO A 124 4.40 17.53 11.08
N ASN A 125 4.80 17.28 9.83
CA ASN A 125 4.24 17.93 8.62
C ASN A 125 3.82 16.91 7.55
N PRO A 126 2.82 16.05 7.82
CA PRO A 126 2.44 14.99 6.90
C PRO A 126 1.94 15.51 5.56
N THR A 127 1.13 16.56 5.56
CA THR A 127 0.58 17.15 4.34
C THR A 127 1.68 17.67 3.43
N ALA A 128 2.67 18.37 3.98
CA ALA A 128 3.80 18.88 3.19
C ALA A 128 4.60 17.76 2.53
N LEU A 129 4.80 16.64 3.22
CA LEU A 129 5.50 15.49 2.67
C LEU A 129 4.73 14.87 1.49
N LEU A 130 3.42 14.69 1.63
CA LEU A 130 2.59 14.09 0.58
C LEU A 130 2.36 15.01 -0.61
N GLN A 131 2.44 16.33 -0.41
CA GLN A 131 2.36 17.31 -1.49
C GLN A 131 3.72 17.59 -2.14
N SER A 132 4.78 16.96 -1.66
CA SER A 132 6.12 17.19 -2.20
C SER A 132 6.28 16.61 -3.61
N GLU A 133 7.12 17.26 -4.42
CA GLU A 133 7.55 16.74 -5.71
C GLU A 133 8.19 15.35 -5.57
N LYS A 134 8.87 15.09 -4.46
CA LYS A 134 9.50 13.81 -4.18
C LYS A 134 8.49 12.65 -4.10
N PHE A 135 7.30 12.88 -3.55
CA PHE A 135 6.21 11.90 -3.55
C PHE A 135 5.71 11.63 -4.97
N GLU A 136 5.49 12.68 -5.75
CA GLU A 136 5.05 12.57 -7.15
C GLU A 136 6.06 11.79 -8.00
N VAL A 137 7.34 12.14 -7.90
CA VAL A 137 8.44 11.45 -8.60
C VAL A 137 8.52 9.97 -8.18
N MET A 138 8.32 9.68 -6.90
CA MET A 138 8.27 8.32 -6.37
C MET A 138 7.18 7.50 -7.06
N ILE A 139 5.96 8.01 -7.11
CA ILE A 139 4.83 7.31 -7.74
C ILE A 139 5.10 7.09 -9.24
N GLU A 140 5.58 8.11 -9.95
CA GLU A 140 5.93 7.99 -11.38
C GLU A 140 7.04 6.95 -11.62
N THR A 141 8.03 6.88 -10.74
CA THR A 141 9.08 5.88 -10.82
C THR A 141 8.53 4.47 -10.59
N LEU A 142 7.72 4.29 -9.55
CA LEU A 142 7.15 2.99 -9.18
C LEU A 142 6.15 2.47 -10.22
N ARG A 143 5.48 3.33 -10.97
CA ARG A 143 4.59 2.92 -12.09
C ARG A 143 5.31 2.12 -13.16
N LYS A 144 6.61 2.24 -13.28
CA LYS A 144 7.42 1.47 -14.25
C LYS A 144 7.67 0.03 -13.82
N TYR A 145 7.55 -0.25 -12.52
CA TYR A 145 7.90 -1.55 -11.93
C TYR A 145 6.70 -2.34 -11.45
N PHE A 146 5.56 -1.70 -11.24
CA PHE A 146 4.35 -2.33 -10.74
C PHE A 146 3.21 -2.20 -11.74
N ASP A 147 2.37 -3.24 -11.80
CA ASP A 147 1.16 -3.22 -12.62
C ASP A 147 0.10 -2.31 -11.98
N TYR A 148 -0.03 -2.37 -10.66
CA TYR A 148 -0.94 -1.53 -9.88
C TYR A 148 -0.29 -1.01 -8.60
N ILE A 149 -0.64 0.22 -8.26
CA ILE A 149 -0.23 0.89 -7.02
C ILE A 149 -1.49 1.33 -6.29
N ILE A 150 -1.70 0.80 -5.10
CA ILE A 150 -2.81 1.18 -4.22
C ILE A 150 -2.26 2.12 -3.15
N VAL A 151 -2.80 3.32 -3.06
CA VAL A 151 -2.38 4.33 -2.08
C VAL A 151 -3.47 4.46 -1.01
N ASP A 152 -3.11 4.10 0.21
CA ASP A 152 -4.01 4.16 1.36
C ASP A 152 -4.02 5.54 2.01
#